data_a3eafe772b9bdbc0b5281699cc25d99e
#
_entry.id   a3eafe772b9bdbc0b5281699cc25d99e
#
_cell.length_a   1.000
_cell.length_b   1.000
_cell.length_c   1.000
_cell.angle_alpha   90.00
_cell.angle_beta   90.00
_cell.angle_gamma   90.00
#
_symmetry.space_group_name_H-M   'P 1'
#
loop_
_entity.id
_entity.type
_entity.pdbx_description
1 polymer ?
#
loop_
_entity_poly.entity_id
_entity_poly.type
_entity_poly.pdbx_seq_one_letter_code
_entity_poly.pdbx_strand_id
1 'polypeptide(L)'
;GYYELYRRSTVGNSLVDALDTLISDGRIEASLAMRVLETFDRVVAETLRDNTQSKLTVKGNLDTYGFCDDVWTFIVKNCQVTVEGVPGGNSGDAQTTVSVDKLRIVACNSKKSE
;
A
#
# COMPACT_ATOMS: atom_id res chain seq x y z
N GLY A 1 10.15 0.98 13.19
CA GLY A 1 10.04 1.44 11.82
C GLY A 1 8.69 1.15 11.19
N TYR A 2 8.52 1.58 9.98
CA TYR A 2 7.31 1.35 9.19
C TYR A 2 7.55 0.28 8.14
N TYR A 3 6.50 -0.42 7.72
CA TYR A 3 6.59 -1.37 6.61
C TYR A 3 6.72 -0.63 5.28
N GLU A 4 7.37 -1.27 4.32
CA GLU A 4 7.65 -0.70 2.99
C GLU A 4 6.54 -1.00 1.99
N LEU A 5 5.27 -0.89 2.44
CA LEU A 5 4.10 -1.35 1.68
C LEU A 5 3.86 -0.56 0.40
N TYR A 6 4.22 0.72 0.41
CA TYR A 6 3.87 1.64 -0.69
C TYR A 6 5.04 1.96 -1.62
N ARG A 7 6.22 1.38 -1.38
CA ARG A 7 7.40 1.63 -2.23
C ARG A 7 7.23 1.13 -3.66
N ARG A 8 6.40 0.12 -3.87
CA ARG A 8 6.10 -0.42 -5.21
C ARG A 8 4.89 0.23 -5.87
N SER A 9 4.27 1.19 -5.24
CA SER A 9 3.25 2.01 -5.89
C SER A 9 3.89 2.87 -6.98
N THR A 10 3.07 3.46 -7.86
CA THR A 10 3.57 4.35 -8.91
C THR A 10 4.39 5.50 -8.33
N VAL A 11 3.90 6.11 -7.26
CA VAL A 11 4.63 7.20 -6.58
C VAL A 11 5.92 6.68 -5.93
N GLY A 12 5.85 5.55 -5.25
CA GLY A 12 7.01 4.93 -4.62
C GLY A 12 8.11 4.55 -5.62
N ASN A 13 7.74 3.93 -6.72
CA ASN A 13 8.69 3.60 -7.79
C ASN A 13 9.33 4.85 -8.39
N SER A 14 8.55 5.91 -8.60
CA SER A 14 9.07 7.18 -9.12
C SER A 14 10.07 7.80 -8.15
N LEU A 15 9.80 7.74 -6.86
CA LEU A 15 10.73 8.23 -5.84
C LEU A 15 12.03 7.43 -5.83
N VAL A 16 11.95 6.10 -5.85
CA VAL A 16 13.13 5.22 -5.87
C VAL A 16 13.98 5.51 -7.10
N ASP A 17 13.36 5.62 -8.27
CA ASP A 17 14.08 5.90 -9.53
C ASP A 17 14.77 7.27 -9.48
N ALA A 18 14.10 8.29 -8.94
CA ALA A 18 14.69 9.62 -8.78
C ALA A 18 15.89 9.60 -7.81
N LEU A 19 15.77 8.89 -6.70
CA LEU A 19 16.86 8.75 -5.73
C LEU A 19 18.04 7.99 -6.33
N ASP A 20 17.81 6.93 -7.07
CA ASP A 20 18.86 6.16 -7.75
C ASP A 20 19.64 7.06 -8.74
N THR A 21 18.92 7.89 -9.48
CA THR A 21 19.56 8.86 -10.39
C THR A 21 20.42 9.84 -9.63
N LEU A 22 19.93 10.40 -8.53
CA LEU A 22 20.67 11.37 -7.72
C LEU A 22 21.92 10.75 -7.08
N ILE A 23 21.84 9.49 -6.65
CA ILE A 23 23.01 8.76 -6.13
C ILE A 23 24.03 8.53 -7.24
N SER A 24 23.58 8.08 -8.42
CA SER A 24 24.44 7.80 -9.57
C SER A 24 25.16 9.07 -10.05
N ASP A 25 24.49 10.21 -10.00
CA ASP A 25 25.06 11.51 -10.36
C ASP A 25 25.97 12.10 -9.28
N GLY A 26 26.10 11.44 -8.14
CA GLY A 26 26.90 11.93 -7.02
C GLY A 26 26.30 13.13 -6.29
N ARG A 27 25.02 13.40 -6.45
CA ARG A 27 24.36 14.57 -5.83
C ARG A 27 23.95 14.32 -4.40
N ILE A 28 23.64 13.07 -4.05
CA ILE A 28 23.30 12.68 -2.68
C ILE A 28 24.00 11.36 -2.33
N GLU A 29 24.20 11.16 -1.03
CA GLU A 29 24.71 9.90 -0.52
C GLU A 29 23.58 8.87 -0.34
N ALA A 30 23.93 7.59 -0.40
CA ALA A 30 22.99 6.51 -0.21
C ALA A 30 22.28 6.57 1.15
N SER A 31 22.98 7.01 2.20
CA SER A 31 22.40 7.17 3.55
C SER A 31 21.25 8.19 3.56
N LEU A 32 21.39 9.30 2.84
CA LEU A 32 20.33 10.29 2.72
C LEU A 32 19.14 9.74 1.95
N ALA A 33 19.38 9.00 0.86
CA ALA A 33 18.32 8.37 0.09
C ALA A 33 17.51 7.39 0.96
N MET A 34 18.18 6.61 1.80
CA MET A 34 17.48 5.69 2.72
C MET A 34 16.62 6.44 3.73
N ARG A 35 17.09 7.57 4.24
CA ARG A 35 16.28 8.42 5.15
C ARG A 35 15.04 8.99 4.45
N VAL A 36 15.18 9.38 3.19
CA VAL A 36 14.03 9.83 2.39
C VAL A 36 13.00 8.71 2.23
N LEU A 37 13.44 7.49 1.92
CA LEU A 37 12.54 6.34 1.78
C LEU A 37 11.84 5.98 3.10
N GLU A 38 12.55 6.02 4.21
CA GLU A 38 11.97 5.78 5.54
C GLU A 38 10.92 6.85 5.88
N THR A 39 11.20 8.10 5.53
CA THR A 39 10.23 9.21 5.69
C THR A 39 9.01 8.99 4.81
N PHE A 40 9.21 8.56 3.56
CA PHE A 40 8.13 8.21 2.65
C PHE A 40 7.23 7.12 3.25
N ASP A 41 7.82 6.03 3.75
CA ASP A 41 7.06 4.93 4.37
C ASP A 41 6.17 5.44 5.50
N ARG A 42 6.72 6.26 6.37
CA ARG A 42 6.00 6.82 7.51
C ARG A 42 4.89 7.78 7.07
N VAL A 43 5.22 8.74 6.23
CA VAL A 43 4.28 9.79 5.80
C VAL A 43 3.10 9.19 5.05
N VAL A 44 3.36 8.27 4.12
CA VAL A 44 2.28 7.63 3.34
C VAL A 44 1.39 6.79 4.24
N ALA A 45 1.97 5.98 5.12
CA ALA A 45 1.20 5.15 6.04
C ALA A 45 0.30 6.00 6.96
N GLU A 46 0.85 7.06 7.54
CA GLU A 46 0.09 7.95 8.43
C GLU A 46 -0.97 8.74 7.68
N THR A 47 -0.64 9.26 6.49
CA THR A 47 -1.56 10.07 5.70
C THR A 47 -2.75 9.25 5.21
N LEU A 48 -2.52 8.03 4.72
CA LEU A 48 -3.60 7.15 4.29
C LEU A 48 -4.49 6.76 5.46
N ARG A 49 -3.91 6.40 6.59
CA ARG A 49 -4.67 6.06 7.80
C ARG A 49 -5.59 7.21 8.24
N ASP A 50 -5.06 8.43 8.25
CA ASP A 50 -5.75 9.57 8.85
C ASP A 50 -6.72 10.28 7.89
N ASN A 51 -6.52 10.14 6.58
CA ASN A 51 -7.24 10.91 5.56
C ASN A 51 -8.08 10.06 4.59
N THR A 52 -8.00 8.74 4.68
CA THR A 52 -8.78 7.86 3.80
C THR A 52 -10.06 7.44 4.50
N GLN A 53 -11.20 7.65 3.84
CA GLN A 53 -12.53 7.31 4.35
C GLN A 53 -13.30 6.35 3.45
N SER A 54 -12.66 5.83 2.43
CA SER A 54 -13.27 4.87 1.51
C SER A 54 -13.50 3.53 2.20
N LYS A 55 -14.64 2.90 1.92
CA LYS A 55 -14.96 1.56 2.38
C LYS A 55 -14.69 0.56 1.27
N LEU A 56 -13.95 -0.48 1.59
CA LEU A 56 -13.66 -1.57 0.68
C LEU A 56 -14.34 -2.84 1.19
N THR A 57 -15.12 -3.48 0.34
CA THR A 57 -15.71 -4.79 0.62
C THR A 57 -15.16 -5.81 -0.36
N VAL A 58 -14.64 -6.91 0.17
CA VAL A 58 -14.08 -8.01 -0.62
C VAL A 58 -14.90 -9.25 -0.36
N LYS A 59 -15.40 -9.88 -1.43
CA LYS A 59 -16.11 -11.16 -1.36
C LYS A 59 -15.45 -12.13 -2.34
N GLY A 60 -15.19 -13.34 -1.88
CA GLY A 60 -14.56 -14.35 -2.71
C GLY A 60 -14.29 -15.63 -1.92
N ASN A 61 -13.55 -16.54 -2.54
CA ASN A 61 -13.20 -17.84 -1.94
C ASN A 61 -11.79 -17.77 -1.37
N LEU A 62 -11.65 -17.97 -0.07
CA LEU A 62 -10.35 -18.04 0.57
C LEU A 62 -9.64 -19.32 0.11
N ASP A 63 -8.54 -19.15 -0.60
CA ASP A 63 -7.72 -20.25 -1.11
C ASP A 63 -6.64 -20.66 -0.10
N THR A 64 -5.83 -19.71 0.31
CA THR A 64 -4.77 -19.95 1.31
C THR A 64 -4.65 -18.75 2.25
N TYR A 65 -4.10 -19.00 3.42
CA TYR A 65 -3.73 -17.97 4.36
C TYR A 65 -2.50 -18.42 5.15
N GLY A 66 -1.74 -17.46 5.64
CA GLY A 66 -0.55 -17.74 6.43
C GLY A 66 -0.14 -16.55 7.27
N PHE A 67 0.58 -16.84 8.35
CA PHE A 67 1.12 -15.83 9.26
C PHE A 67 2.62 -16.05 9.40
N CYS A 68 3.40 -15.03 9.09
CA CYS A 68 4.85 -15.07 9.17
C CYS A 68 5.40 -13.69 9.50
N ASP A 69 6.28 -13.58 10.47
CA ASP A 69 6.94 -12.33 10.87
C ASP A 69 5.96 -11.18 11.12
N ASP A 70 4.89 -11.46 11.89
CA ASP A 70 3.83 -10.50 12.23
C ASP A 70 3.02 -10.00 11.04
N VAL A 71 3.08 -10.71 9.91
CA VAL A 71 2.34 -10.37 8.69
C VAL A 71 1.41 -11.52 8.33
N TRP A 72 0.12 -11.21 8.18
CA TRP A 72 -0.87 -12.11 7.61
C TRP A 72 -0.94 -11.93 6.10
N THR A 73 -1.01 -13.05 5.38
CA THR A 73 -1.24 -13.06 3.94
C THR A 73 -2.45 -13.93 3.65
N PHE A 74 -3.36 -13.42 2.84
CA PHE A 74 -4.56 -14.13 2.39
C PHE A 74 -4.60 -14.13 0.88
N ILE A 75 -4.87 -15.29 0.30
CA ILE A 75 -5.13 -15.42 -1.16
C ILE A 75 -6.60 -15.74 -1.34
N VAL A 76 -7.30 -14.84 -2.02
CA VAL A 76 -8.73 -14.95 -2.30
C VAL A 76 -8.92 -15.12 -3.81
N LYS A 77 -9.67 -16.14 -4.21
CA LYS A 77 -9.97 -16.43 -5.61
C LYS A 77 -11.42 -16.06 -5.96
N ASN A 78 -11.64 -15.79 -7.26
CA ASN A 78 -12.97 -15.43 -7.77
C ASN A 78 -13.57 -14.29 -6.95
N CYS A 79 -12.86 -13.21 -6.86
CA CYS A 79 -13.10 -12.16 -5.91
C CYS A 79 -13.85 -10.99 -6.54
N GLN A 80 -14.82 -10.45 -5.81
CA GLN A 80 -15.44 -9.17 -6.12
C GLN A 80 -15.00 -8.13 -5.10
N VAL A 81 -14.48 -7.02 -5.60
CA VAL A 81 -14.02 -5.89 -4.77
C VAL A 81 -14.94 -4.72 -5.04
N THR A 82 -15.62 -4.25 -4.00
CA THR A 82 -16.53 -3.10 -4.06
C THR A 82 -15.92 -1.95 -3.27
N VAL A 83 -15.82 -0.78 -3.90
CA VAL A 83 -15.29 0.44 -3.29
C VAL A 83 -16.42 1.45 -3.16
N GLU A 84 -16.61 1.98 -1.96
CA GLU A 84 -17.61 2.99 -1.64
C GLU A 84 -16.93 4.23 -1.06
N GLY A 85 -17.57 5.39 -1.23
CA GLY A 85 -17.16 6.61 -0.55
C GLY A 85 -15.85 7.19 -1.05
N VAL A 86 -15.59 7.13 -2.36
CA VAL A 86 -14.38 7.75 -2.93
C VAL A 86 -14.49 9.28 -2.78
N PRO A 87 -13.51 9.93 -2.09
CA PRO A 87 -13.50 11.38 -1.97
C PRO A 87 -13.44 12.05 -3.36
N GLY A 88 -14.34 13.01 -3.62
CA GLY A 88 -14.42 13.69 -4.90
C GLY A 88 -15.37 13.05 -5.91
N GLY A 89 -15.99 11.95 -5.57
CA GLY A 89 -17.07 11.35 -6.36
C GLY A 89 -18.34 12.19 -6.27
N ASN A 90 -19.11 12.26 -7.37
CA ASN A 90 -20.26 13.15 -7.52
C ASN A 90 -21.49 12.77 -6.69
N SER A 91 -21.44 11.72 -5.93
CA SER A 91 -22.49 11.39 -4.96
C SER A 91 -21.98 10.35 -3.99
N GLY A 92 -22.43 10.43 -2.75
CA GLY A 92 -22.10 9.44 -1.72
C GLY A 92 -22.56 8.02 -2.01
N ASP A 93 -23.21 7.77 -3.16
CA ASP A 93 -23.74 6.48 -3.56
C ASP A 93 -22.94 5.80 -4.66
N ALA A 94 -21.82 6.40 -5.09
CA ALA A 94 -21.02 5.82 -6.16
C ALA A 94 -20.25 4.61 -5.63
N GLN A 95 -20.76 3.41 -5.98
CA GLN A 95 -20.07 2.15 -5.74
C GLN A 95 -19.40 1.69 -7.03
N THR A 96 -18.15 1.28 -6.92
CA THR A 96 -17.45 0.62 -8.02
C THR A 96 -17.15 -0.81 -7.63
N THR A 97 -17.56 -1.76 -8.46
CA THR A 97 -17.28 -3.17 -8.25
C THR A 97 -16.36 -3.68 -9.35
N VAL A 98 -15.28 -4.33 -8.95
CA VAL A 98 -14.32 -4.95 -9.86
C VAL A 98 -14.23 -6.43 -9.55
N SER A 99 -14.25 -7.26 -10.58
CA SER A 99 -14.05 -8.71 -10.45
C SER A 99 -12.61 -9.04 -10.77
N VAL A 100 -11.97 -9.80 -9.90
CA VAL A 100 -10.59 -10.26 -10.08
C VAL A 100 -10.50 -11.75 -9.82
N ASP A 101 -9.66 -12.44 -10.59
CA ASP A 101 -9.51 -13.90 -10.45
C ASP A 101 -8.78 -14.24 -9.15
N LYS A 102 -7.84 -13.42 -8.74
CA LYS A 102 -7.01 -13.66 -7.57
C LYS A 102 -6.66 -12.33 -6.91
N LEU A 103 -6.88 -12.24 -5.61
CA LEU A 103 -6.51 -11.09 -4.80
C LEU A 103 -5.60 -11.54 -3.67
N ARG A 104 -4.48 -10.87 -3.52
CA ARG A 104 -3.59 -11.06 -2.38
C ARG A 104 -3.80 -9.93 -1.39
N ILE A 105 -4.15 -10.29 -0.16
CA ILE A 105 -4.32 -9.34 0.94
C ILE A 105 -3.17 -9.53 1.92
N VAL A 106 -2.48 -8.46 2.24
CA VAL A 106 -1.42 -8.45 3.24
C VAL A 106 -1.88 -7.56 4.40
N ALA A 107 -1.91 -8.13 5.60
CA ALA A 107 -2.35 -7.43 6.79
C ALA A 107 -1.26 -7.44 7.85
N CYS A 108 -0.89 -6.27 8.31
CA CYS A 108 0.13 -6.08 9.34
C CYS A 108 -0.20 -4.84 10.18
N ASN A 109 0.49 -4.71 11.29
CA ASN A 109 0.42 -3.47 12.05
C ASN A 109 1.01 -2.32 11.22
N SER A 110 0.56 -1.11 11.48
CA SER A 110 1.07 0.07 10.75
C SER A 110 2.56 0.32 10.98
N LYS A 111 3.10 -0.20 12.07
CA LYS A 111 4.53 -0.11 12.41
C LYS A 111 5.09 -1.50 12.63
N LYS A 112 6.34 -1.72 12.20
CA LYS A 112 7.09 -2.91 12.56
C LYS A 112 7.40 -2.89 14.05
N SER A 113 7.37 -4.06 14.68
CA SER A 113 7.93 -4.25 16.01
C SER A 113 9.44 -4.02 15.96
N GLU A 114 9.93 -3.24 16.88
CA GLU A 114 11.38 -3.07 17.01
C GLU A 114 12.01 -4.20 17.81
#